data_c1c5cfeeb65028673fc663a456c185f8
#
_entry.id   c1c5cfeeb65028673fc663a456c185f8
#
_cell.length_a   1.000
_cell.length_b   1.000
_cell.length_c   1.000
_cell.angle_alpha   90.00
_cell.angle_beta   90.00
_cell.angle_gamma   90.00
#
_symmetry.space_group_name_H-M   'P 1'
#
loop_
_entity.id
_entity.type
_entity.pdbx_description
1 polymer ?
#
loop_
_entity_poly.entity_id
_entity_poly.type
_entity_poly.pdbx_seq_one_letter_code
_entity_poly.pdbx_strand_id
1 'polypeptide(L)'
;MEGQAPSDRVSDRFGKADSDISFRSCDGILFKVHCANLKVCSEGLSPPEGTTTEAEVVSLTEDGATLELLFQHMYPQRQPDLRKFEFKQLADLAEAAEKYQVYTAMEICHARMEEAYPQHPFEVMMYAMKHGYADLMDKSELKALEVSPTTAFESFKPEVYIAWTRYYAQWLDLLASFHNMTTTIFVHSPHSHNNNHSIWLMCVCGSLIRPAALLKLHSICDAATRACNSEVCFYCKRSVDDWRDGELKQGMERMKKLSNFL
;
A
#
# COMPACT_ATOMS: atom_id res chain seq x y z
N MET A 1 -34.86 33.43 6.86
CA MET A 1 -35.04 31.96 6.89
C MET A 1 -33.91 31.42 7.73
N GLU A 2 -34.18 31.20 9.02
CA GLU A 2 -33.23 30.57 9.93
C GLU A 2 -33.13 29.10 9.54
N GLY A 3 -31.98 28.70 9.04
CA GLY A 3 -31.68 27.31 8.76
C GLY A 3 -31.63 26.54 10.08
N GLN A 4 -32.61 25.69 10.30
CA GLN A 4 -32.61 24.72 11.40
C GLN A 4 -31.34 23.89 11.30
N ALA A 5 -30.45 23.98 12.31
CA ALA A 5 -29.30 23.11 12.43
C ALA A 5 -29.79 21.65 12.39
N PRO A 6 -29.15 20.75 11.63
CA PRO A 6 -29.56 19.36 11.59
C PRO A 6 -29.54 18.80 13.01
N SER A 7 -30.66 18.16 13.41
CA SER A 7 -30.75 17.52 14.72
C SER A 7 -29.65 16.46 14.82
N ASP A 8 -28.78 16.58 15.82
CA ASP A 8 -27.70 15.63 16.06
C ASP A 8 -28.27 14.22 16.19
N ARG A 9 -27.87 13.32 15.29
CA ARG A 9 -28.19 11.90 15.40
C ARG A 9 -27.22 11.27 16.39
N VAL A 10 -27.73 10.72 17.48
CA VAL A 10 -26.90 10.01 18.46
C VAL A 10 -26.61 8.58 17.97
N SER A 11 -25.38 8.11 18.15
CA SER A 11 -25.00 6.72 17.85
C SER A 11 -25.82 5.75 18.72
N ASP A 12 -26.37 4.72 18.09
CA ASP A 12 -27.13 3.67 18.79
C ASP A 12 -26.26 2.88 19.79
N ARG A 13 -24.97 2.74 19.49
CA ARG A 13 -24.00 2.02 20.33
C ARG A 13 -23.40 2.90 21.42
N PHE A 14 -23.09 4.14 21.09
CA PHE A 14 -22.40 5.12 21.94
C PHE A 14 -23.32 6.29 22.28
N GLY A 15 -24.42 6.00 22.95
CA GLY A 15 -25.44 6.98 23.35
C GLY A 15 -25.89 6.85 24.82
N LYS A 16 -25.09 6.20 25.68
CA LYS A 16 -25.45 5.95 27.07
C LYS A 16 -25.50 7.21 27.91
N ALA A 17 -26.44 7.25 28.86
CA ALA A 17 -26.64 8.41 29.72
C ALA A 17 -25.57 8.61 30.79
N ASP A 18 -24.81 7.55 31.11
CA ASP A 18 -23.68 7.59 32.07
C ASP A 18 -22.36 8.02 31.48
N SER A 19 -22.34 8.42 30.19
CA SER A 19 -21.15 8.95 29.53
C SER A 19 -20.81 10.36 30.00
N ASP A 20 -19.51 10.68 30.05
CA ASP A 20 -18.95 11.92 30.58
C ASP A 20 -18.24 12.80 29.55
N ILE A 21 -18.18 12.38 28.28
CA ILE A 21 -17.65 13.16 27.16
C ILE A 21 -18.42 12.86 25.87
N SER A 22 -18.55 13.89 25.00
CA SER A 22 -19.26 13.79 23.73
C SER A 22 -18.40 14.22 22.56
N PHE A 23 -18.39 13.42 21.50
CA PHE A 23 -17.74 13.73 20.22
C PHE A 23 -18.78 13.81 19.10
N ARG A 24 -18.52 14.68 18.11
CA ARG A 24 -19.34 14.80 16.91
C ARG A 24 -18.48 14.46 15.68
N SER A 25 -18.93 13.53 14.87
CA SER A 25 -18.35 13.22 13.56
C SER A 25 -18.58 14.33 12.54
N CYS A 26 -17.82 14.33 11.45
CA CYS A 26 -17.97 15.32 10.37
C CYS A 26 -19.34 15.23 9.65
N ASP A 27 -19.99 14.07 9.68
CA ASP A 27 -21.32 13.82 9.14
C ASP A 27 -22.46 13.98 10.19
N GLY A 28 -22.15 14.54 11.38
CA GLY A 28 -23.12 15.00 12.37
C GLY A 28 -23.63 13.92 13.33
N ILE A 29 -22.94 12.78 13.45
CA ILE A 29 -23.30 11.75 14.45
C ILE A 29 -22.63 12.09 15.79
N LEU A 30 -23.43 12.06 16.86
CA LEU A 30 -22.98 12.30 18.23
C LEU A 30 -22.64 11.00 18.94
N PHE A 31 -21.43 10.91 19.45
CA PHE A 31 -20.91 9.78 20.22
C PHE A 31 -20.75 10.18 21.68
N LYS A 32 -21.44 9.50 22.58
CA LYS A 32 -21.29 9.68 24.03
C LYS A 32 -20.45 8.54 24.59
N VAL A 33 -19.27 8.86 25.12
CA VAL A 33 -18.28 7.86 25.56
C VAL A 33 -17.77 8.17 26.96
N HIS A 34 -16.90 7.32 27.49
CA HIS A 34 -16.39 7.43 28.86
C HIS A 34 -14.91 7.81 28.85
N CYS A 35 -14.55 8.92 29.49
CA CYS A 35 -13.17 9.38 29.63
C CYS A 35 -12.23 8.32 30.18
N ALA A 36 -12.73 7.47 31.08
CA ALA A 36 -11.95 6.37 31.66
C ALA A 36 -11.42 5.41 30.59
N ASN A 37 -12.24 5.07 29.58
CA ASN A 37 -11.83 4.20 28.47
C ASN A 37 -10.85 4.92 27.54
N LEU A 38 -11.09 6.22 27.26
CA LEU A 38 -10.20 7.01 26.43
C LEU A 38 -8.79 7.12 27.03
N LYS A 39 -8.71 7.41 28.34
CA LYS A 39 -7.43 7.54 29.06
C LYS A 39 -6.58 6.27 29.05
N VAL A 40 -7.22 5.11 29.01
CA VAL A 40 -6.52 3.82 29.01
C VAL A 40 -6.11 3.39 27.60
N CYS A 41 -6.90 3.75 26.59
CA CYS A 41 -6.76 3.18 25.23
C CYS A 41 -6.19 4.16 24.20
N SER A 42 -6.13 5.47 24.50
CA SER A 42 -5.75 6.51 23.53
C SER A 42 -4.96 7.63 24.18
N GLU A 43 -3.91 8.09 23.53
CA GLU A 43 -3.23 9.32 23.95
C GLU A 43 -3.87 10.56 23.34
N GLY A 44 -4.35 10.49 22.10
CA GLY A 44 -4.86 11.64 21.35
C GLY A 44 -6.28 12.05 21.68
N LEU A 45 -7.11 11.18 22.29
CA LEU A 45 -8.50 11.47 22.69
C LEU A 45 -8.66 11.67 24.19
N SER A 46 -7.60 11.51 24.97
CA SER A 46 -7.64 11.74 26.42
C SER A 46 -7.79 13.22 26.72
N PRO A 47 -8.84 13.65 27.44
CA PRO A 47 -8.94 15.05 27.86
C PRO A 47 -7.81 15.38 28.85
N PRO A 48 -7.28 16.61 28.82
CA PRO A 48 -6.31 17.07 29.80
C PRO A 48 -6.83 16.95 31.22
N GLU A 49 -5.91 16.72 32.19
CA GLU A 49 -6.29 16.63 33.60
C GLU A 49 -6.93 17.95 34.08
N GLY A 50 -8.07 17.83 34.77
CA GLY A 50 -8.82 18.97 35.30
C GLY A 50 -9.82 19.61 34.35
N THR A 51 -10.03 19.04 33.16
CA THR A 51 -11.04 19.53 32.23
C THR A 51 -12.43 18.98 32.63
N THR A 52 -13.40 19.88 32.83
CA THR A 52 -14.82 19.48 33.00
C THR A 52 -15.43 19.31 31.62
N THR A 53 -15.71 18.05 31.24
CA THR A 53 -16.16 17.67 29.90
C THR A 53 -17.68 17.57 29.73
N GLU A 54 -18.46 17.79 30.80
CA GLU A 54 -19.90 17.49 30.84
C GLU A 54 -20.79 18.31 29.89
N ALA A 55 -20.30 19.42 29.34
CA ALA A 55 -21.09 20.32 28.49
C ALA A 55 -20.50 20.57 27.09
N GLU A 56 -19.28 20.11 26.78
CA GLU A 56 -18.60 20.42 25.54
C GLU A 56 -18.61 19.24 24.58
N VAL A 57 -19.12 19.48 23.35
CA VAL A 57 -19.07 18.51 22.24
C VAL A 57 -17.83 18.77 21.41
N VAL A 58 -16.89 17.83 21.38
CA VAL A 58 -15.67 17.92 20.59
C VAL A 58 -15.95 17.45 19.16
N SER A 59 -15.76 18.31 18.16
CA SER A 59 -15.92 17.95 16.75
C SER A 59 -14.65 17.28 16.21
N LEU A 60 -14.85 16.10 15.59
CA LEU A 60 -13.80 15.31 14.93
C LEU A 60 -13.97 15.36 13.42
N THR A 61 -12.89 15.11 12.69
CA THR A 61 -12.86 15.18 11.21
C THR A 61 -13.29 13.89 10.53
N GLU A 62 -13.33 12.80 11.27
CA GLU A 62 -13.71 11.48 10.81
C GLU A 62 -15.24 11.35 10.71
N ASP A 63 -15.71 10.47 9.80
CA ASP A 63 -17.12 10.15 9.69
C ASP A 63 -17.59 9.22 10.84
N GLY A 64 -18.91 9.11 10.98
CA GLY A 64 -19.51 8.33 12.04
C GLY A 64 -19.21 6.85 11.97
N ALA A 65 -19.06 6.29 10.76
CA ALA A 65 -18.73 4.87 10.59
C ALA A 65 -17.31 4.57 11.07
N THR A 66 -16.37 5.44 10.77
CA THR A 66 -14.97 5.35 11.24
C THR A 66 -14.88 5.50 12.76
N LEU A 67 -15.56 6.52 13.32
CA LEU A 67 -15.55 6.74 14.77
C LEU A 67 -16.24 5.60 15.53
N GLU A 68 -17.31 5.04 14.99
CA GLU A 68 -17.98 3.91 15.63
C GLU A 68 -17.07 2.68 15.72
N LEU A 69 -16.29 2.40 14.68
CA LEU A 69 -15.28 1.35 14.70
C LEU A 69 -14.15 1.67 15.68
N LEU A 70 -13.64 2.90 15.64
CA LEU A 70 -12.54 3.33 16.51
C LEU A 70 -12.90 3.21 18.00
N PHE A 71 -14.06 3.72 18.40
CA PHE A 71 -14.52 3.63 19.78
C PHE A 71 -14.77 2.19 20.22
N GLN A 72 -15.17 1.28 19.33
CA GLN A 72 -15.31 -0.13 19.69
C GLN A 72 -13.99 -0.75 20.19
N HIS A 73 -12.83 -0.30 19.69
CA HIS A 73 -11.54 -0.75 20.15
C HIS A 73 -11.14 -0.25 21.53
N MET A 74 -11.85 0.73 22.07
CA MET A 74 -11.60 1.31 23.40
C MET A 74 -12.49 0.74 24.51
N TYR A 75 -13.37 -0.20 24.17
CA TYR A 75 -14.30 -0.79 25.14
C TYR A 75 -14.02 -2.29 25.34
N PRO A 76 -14.29 -2.82 26.56
CA PRO A 76 -14.14 -4.24 26.87
C PRO A 76 -15.26 -5.06 26.22
N GLN A 77 -15.16 -5.27 24.92
CA GLN A 77 -16.12 -6.01 24.11
C GLN A 77 -15.39 -6.81 23.03
N ARG A 78 -16.14 -7.71 22.36
CA ARG A 78 -15.58 -8.39 21.18
C ARG A 78 -15.27 -7.36 20.09
N GLN A 79 -14.05 -7.40 19.61
CA GLN A 79 -13.59 -6.50 18.57
C GLN A 79 -14.31 -6.74 17.24
N PRO A 80 -14.53 -5.71 16.42
CA PRO A 80 -15.13 -5.85 15.10
C PRO A 80 -14.25 -6.72 14.19
N ASP A 81 -14.88 -7.57 13.38
CA ASP A 81 -14.17 -8.36 12.38
C ASP A 81 -13.91 -7.49 11.14
N LEU A 82 -12.73 -6.89 11.06
CA LEU A 82 -12.37 -5.96 9.99
C LEU A 82 -12.31 -6.60 8.59
N ARG A 83 -12.33 -7.95 8.49
CA ARG A 83 -12.42 -8.65 7.19
C ARG A 83 -13.75 -8.47 6.47
N LYS A 84 -14.76 -7.99 7.18
CA LYS A 84 -16.11 -7.75 6.64
C LYS A 84 -16.30 -6.35 6.08
N PHE A 85 -15.28 -5.50 6.20
CA PHE A 85 -15.33 -4.12 5.77
C PHE A 85 -14.55 -3.95 4.46
N GLU A 86 -14.99 -3.00 3.66
CA GLU A 86 -14.28 -2.58 2.46
C GLU A 86 -12.91 -1.97 2.82
N PHE A 87 -11.95 -2.06 1.90
CA PHE A 87 -10.60 -1.54 2.14
C PHE A 87 -10.60 -0.05 2.53
N LYS A 88 -11.49 0.75 1.94
CA LYS A 88 -11.61 2.17 2.30
C LYS A 88 -11.91 2.37 3.79
N GLN A 89 -12.84 1.60 4.34
CA GLN A 89 -13.18 1.70 5.78
C GLN A 89 -12.04 1.24 6.68
N LEU A 90 -11.28 0.21 6.25
CA LEU A 90 -10.06 -0.21 6.93
C LEU A 90 -9.01 0.90 6.92
N ALA A 91 -8.80 1.55 5.78
CA ALA A 91 -7.84 2.64 5.62
C ALA A 91 -8.22 3.86 6.47
N ASP A 92 -9.50 4.27 6.45
CA ASP A 92 -9.99 5.38 7.24
C ASP A 92 -9.86 5.09 8.76
N LEU A 93 -10.15 3.85 9.19
CA LEU A 93 -9.96 3.43 10.58
C LEU A 93 -8.48 3.41 10.97
N ALA A 94 -7.59 2.92 10.11
CA ALA A 94 -6.17 2.87 10.36
C ALA A 94 -5.59 4.28 10.55
N GLU A 95 -5.96 5.21 9.67
CA GLU A 95 -5.56 6.62 9.79
C GLU A 95 -6.09 7.27 11.07
N ALA A 96 -7.32 6.99 11.46
CA ALA A 96 -7.89 7.48 12.71
C ALA A 96 -7.19 6.88 13.95
N ALA A 97 -6.88 5.57 13.91
CA ALA A 97 -6.16 4.89 14.97
C ALA A 97 -4.78 5.50 15.22
N GLU A 98 -4.02 5.78 14.15
CA GLU A 98 -2.73 6.45 14.20
C GLU A 98 -2.85 7.89 14.72
N LYS A 99 -3.80 8.66 14.17
CA LYS A 99 -4.03 10.05 14.54
C LYS A 99 -4.33 10.21 16.03
N TYR A 100 -5.13 9.31 16.58
CA TYR A 100 -5.55 9.37 17.98
C TYR A 100 -4.77 8.43 18.90
N GLN A 101 -3.78 7.72 18.35
CA GLN A 101 -2.93 6.77 19.07
C GLN A 101 -3.74 5.76 19.89
N VAL A 102 -4.66 5.08 19.21
CA VAL A 102 -5.45 3.99 19.77
C VAL A 102 -4.71 2.68 19.52
N TYR A 103 -3.78 2.33 20.41
CA TYR A 103 -2.81 1.25 20.21
C TYR A 103 -3.43 -0.09 19.82
N THR A 104 -4.54 -0.50 20.45
CA THR A 104 -5.23 -1.75 20.09
C THR A 104 -5.75 -1.73 18.66
N ALA A 105 -6.28 -0.59 18.20
CA ALA A 105 -6.75 -0.43 16.82
C ALA A 105 -5.59 -0.39 15.84
N MET A 106 -4.48 0.29 16.19
CA MET A 106 -3.26 0.35 15.37
C MET A 106 -2.72 -1.04 15.05
N GLU A 107 -2.53 -1.89 16.07
CA GLU A 107 -2.03 -3.27 15.90
C GLU A 107 -2.94 -4.11 14.98
N ILE A 108 -4.26 -4.03 15.21
CA ILE A 108 -5.22 -4.78 14.39
C ILE A 108 -5.25 -4.25 12.95
N CYS A 109 -5.23 -2.92 12.77
CA CYS A 109 -5.20 -2.30 11.45
C CYS A 109 -3.89 -2.63 10.71
N HIS A 110 -2.73 -2.58 11.39
CA HIS A 110 -1.44 -2.96 10.80
C HIS A 110 -1.48 -4.39 10.25
N ALA A 111 -1.94 -5.35 11.06
CA ALA A 111 -2.07 -6.74 10.62
C ALA A 111 -3.02 -6.89 9.42
N ARG A 112 -4.11 -6.12 9.39
CA ARG A 112 -5.08 -6.12 8.28
C ARG A 112 -4.54 -5.44 7.02
N MET A 113 -3.75 -4.38 7.15
CA MET A 113 -3.03 -3.75 6.04
C MET A 113 -2.01 -4.72 5.44
N GLU A 114 -1.31 -5.50 6.27
CA GLU A 114 -0.41 -6.56 5.79
C GLU A 114 -1.15 -7.64 4.99
N GLU A 115 -2.36 -8.03 5.38
CA GLU A 115 -3.17 -8.96 4.58
C GLU A 115 -3.72 -8.32 3.28
N ALA A 116 -3.92 -7.00 3.26
CA ALA A 116 -4.52 -6.27 2.14
C ALA A 116 -3.50 -5.87 1.05
N TYR A 117 -2.18 -5.84 1.34
CA TYR A 117 -1.19 -5.32 0.39
C TYR A 117 -1.17 -6.01 -0.99
N PRO A 118 -1.53 -7.30 -1.16
CA PRO A 118 -1.52 -7.90 -2.49
C PRO A 118 -2.56 -7.31 -3.44
N GLN A 119 -3.68 -6.78 -2.91
CA GLN A 119 -4.76 -6.15 -3.68
C GLN A 119 -4.64 -4.62 -3.70
N HIS A 120 -4.09 -4.01 -2.63
CA HIS A 120 -3.95 -2.57 -2.44
C HIS A 120 -2.50 -2.17 -2.13
N PRO A 121 -1.52 -2.57 -2.99
CA PRO A 121 -0.10 -2.43 -2.67
C PRO A 121 0.35 -0.98 -2.53
N PHE A 122 -0.25 -0.09 -3.32
CA PHE A 122 0.13 1.31 -3.33
C PHE A 122 -0.42 2.05 -2.11
N GLU A 123 -1.69 1.86 -1.80
CA GLU A 123 -2.35 2.49 -0.65
C GLU A 123 -1.73 2.00 0.67
N VAL A 124 -1.43 0.70 0.76
CA VAL A 124 -0.75 0.13 1.92
C VAL A 124 0.68 0.66 2.05
N MET A 125 1.40 0.80 0.94
CA MET A 125 2.73 1.41 0.94
C MET A 125 2.68 2.86 1.43
N MET A 126 1.67 3.64 0.99
CA MET A 126 1.48 5.02 1.43
C MET A 126 1.21 5.13 2.93
N TYR A 127 0.35 4.28 3.45
CA TYR A 127 0.08 4.17 4.87
C TYR A 127 1.36 3.83 5.65
N ALA A 128 2.07 2.79 5.22
CA ALA A 128 3.31 2.35 5.84
C ALA A 128 4.39 3.46 5.87
N MET A 129 4.54 4.19 4.77
CA MET A 129 5.48 5.31 4.68
C MET A 129 5.11 6.46 5.60
N LYS A 130 3.81 6.81 5.67
CA LYS A 130 3.31 7.92 6.50
C LYS A 130 3.54 7.67 7.98
N HIS A 131 3.41 6.42 8.41
CA HIS A 131 3.44 6.02 9.82
C HIS A 131 4.73 5.30 10.24
N GLY A 132 5.71 5.17 9.32
CA GLY A 132 7.03 4.63 9.64
C GLY A 132 7.10 3.10 9.75
N TYR A 133 6.17 2.36 9.15
CA TYR A 133 6.15 0.89 9.11
C TYR A 133 7.05 0.34 8.01
N ALA A 134 8.37 0.28 8.27
CA ALA A 134 9.37 -0.08 7.27
C ALA A 134 9.17 -1.50 6.70
N ASP A 135 8.79 -2.47 7.54
CA ASP A 135 8.54 -3.84 7.15
C ASP A 135 7.34 -3.98 6.19
N LEU A 136 6.25 -3.27 6.48
CA LEU A 136 5.05 -3.24 5.64
C LEU A 136 5.32 -2.52 4.30
N MET A 137 6.10 -1.45 4.34
CA MET A 137 6.56 -0.73 3.15
C MET A 137 7.40 -1.65 2.25
N ASP A 138 8.39 -2.35 2.81
CA ASP A 138 9.26 -3.27 2.09
C ASP A 138 8.49 -4.47 1.47
N LYS A 139 7.40 -4.92 2.11
CA LYS A 139 6.52 -5.97 1.55
C LYS A 139 5.69 -5.47 0.37
N SER A 140 5.25 -4.22 0.41
CA SER A 140 4.38 -3.64 -0.61
C SER A 140 5.15 -3.01 -1.79
N GLU A 141 6.42 -2.64 -1.63
CA GLU A 141 7.21 -1.90 -2.62
C GLU A 141 7.32 -2.60 -3.98
N LEU A 142 7.51 -3.94 -3.99
CA LEU A 142 7.61 -4.71 -5.24
C LEU A 142 6.31 -4.69 -6.04
N LYS A 143 5.18 -4.75 -5.35
CA LYS A 143 3.87 -4.64 -5.98
C LYS A 143 3.57 -3.23 -6.45
N ALA A 144 4.04 -2.23 -5.70
CA ALA A 144 3.90 -0.82 -6.06
C ALA A 144 4.69 -0.42 -7.31
N LEU A 145 5.65 -1.23 -7.78
CA LEU A 145 6.32 -1.02 -9.09
C LEU A 145 5.36 -1.06 -10.29
N GLU A 146 4.15 -1.60 -10.13
CA GLU A 146 3.12 -1.58 -11.17
C GLU A 146 2.50 -0.17 -11.35
N VAL A 147 2.64 0.71 -10.35
CA VAL A 147 2.14 2.09 -10.39
C VAL A 147 2.97 2.92 -11.37
N SER A 148 2.28 3.76 -12.16
CA SER A 148 2.98 4.63 -13.11
C SER A 148 3.74 5.76 -12.38
N PRO A 149 4.88 6.23 -12.91
CA PRO A 149 5.57 7.40 -12.38
C PRO A 149 4.67 8.65 -12.28
N THR A 150 3.71 8.82 -13.19
CA THR A 150 2.75 9.93 -13.16
C THR A 150 1.83 9.82 -11.95
N THR A 151 1.25 8.64 -11.71
CA THR A 151 0.38 8.41 -10.55
C THR A 151 1.15 8.61 -9.23
N ALA A 152 2.39 8.13 -9.17
CA ALA A 152 3.25 8.33 -8.01
C ALA A 152 3.54 9.84 -7.77
N PHE A 153 3.81 10.60 -8.83
CA PHE A 153 4.04 12.04 -8.75
C PHE A 153 2.81 12.81 -8.22
N GLU A 154 1.62 12.43 -8.67
CA GLU A 154 0.35 13.05 -8.24
C GLU A 154 -0.03 12.70 -6.80
N SER A 155 0.40 11.54 -6.31
CA SER A 155 -0.02 11.00 -5.01
C SER A 155 0.97 11.26 -3.89
N PHE A 156 2.27 11.38 -4.21
CA PHE A 156 3.32 11.51 -3.20
C PHE A 156 3.63 12.96 -2.83
N LYS A 157 4.02 13.17 -1.57
CA LYS A 157 4.77 14.38 -1.21
C LYS A 157 6.12 14.39 -1.91
N PRO A 158 6.71 15.58 -2.18
CA PRO A 158 7.97 15.70 -2.93
C PRO A 158 9.11 14.82 -2.39
N GLU A 159 9.30 14.76 -1.07
CA GLU A 159 10.37 13.98 -0.44
C GLU A 159 10.19 12.47 -0.69
N VAL A 160 8.96 12.02 -0.57
CA VAL A 160 8.56 10.62 -0.81
C VAL A 160 8.72 10.27 -2.28
N TYR A 161 8.32 11.16 -3.19
CA TYR A 161 8.50 10.96 -4.63
C TYR A 161 9.97 10.86 -5.02
N ILE A 162 10.86 11.66 -4.40
CA ILE A 162 12.30 11.57 -4.60
C ILE A 162 12.82 10.21 -4.14
N ALA A 163 12.43 9.74 -2.97
CA ALA A 163 12.84 8.42 -2.47
C ALA A 163 12.35 7.29 -3.40
N TRP A 164 11.08 7.35 -3.80
CA TRP A 164 10.48 6.37 -4.70
C TRP A 164 11.14 6.37 -6.09
N THR A 165 11.46 7.53 -6.66
CA THR A 165 12.18 7.60 -7.95
C THR A 165 13.58 6.98 -7.88
N ARG A 166 14.29 7.14 -6.75
CA ARG A 166 15.60 6.49 -6.54
C ARG A 166 15.46 4.97 -6.44
N TYR A 167 14.45 4.49 -5.75
CA TYR A 167 14.12 3.06 -5.70
C TYR A 167 13.75 2.53 -7.08
N TYR A 168 12.85 3.21 -7.80
CA TYR A 168 12.39 2.83 -9.13
C TYR A 168 13.52 2.84 -10.17
N ALA A 169 14.48 3.77 -10.06
CA ALA A 169 15.63 3.88 -10.96
C ALA A 169 16.50 2.62 -10.94
N GLN A 170 16.69 1.97 -9.79
CA GLN A 170 17.45 0.72 -9.71
C GLN A 170 16.83 -0.39 -10.59
N TRP A 171 15.51 -0.44 -10.65
CA TRP A 171 14.77 -1.38 -11.49
C TRP A 171 14.83 -1.01 -12.97
N LEU A 172 14.88 0.29 -13.30
CA LEU A 172 15.12 0.74 -14.67
C LEU A 172 16.52 0.38 -15.15
N ASP A 173 17.54 0.46 -14.29
CA ASP A 173 18.89 0.06 -14.62
C ASP A 173 18.98 -1.45 -14.94
N LEU A 174 18.30 -2.30 -14.16
CA LEU A 174 18.20 -3.74 -14.48
C LEU A 174 17.46 -3.99 -15.80
N LEU A 175 16.38 -3.26 -16.04
CA LEU A 175 15.64 -3.37 -17.30
C LEU A 175 16.49 -2.94 -18.49
N ALA A 176 17.29 -1.87 -18.33
CA ALA A 176 18.22 -1.40 -19.33
C ALA A 176 19.33 -2.43 -19.61
N SER A 177 19.85 -3.09 -18.56
CA SER A 177 20.88 -4.14 -18.74
C SER A 177 20.32 -5.33 -19.55
N PHE A 178 19.07 -5.71 -19.34
CA PHE A 178 18.39 -6.72 -20.15
C PHE A 178 18.34 -6.32 -21.63
N HIS A 179 17.91 -5.08 -21.92
CA HIS A 179 17.83 -4.62 -23.32
C HIS A 179 19.21 -4.53 -23.98
N ASN A 180 20.23 -4.13 -23.23
CA ASN A 180 21.61 -4.12 -23.73
C ASN A 180 22.10 -5.54 -24.08
N MET A 181 21.85 -6.52 -23.21
CA MET A 181 22.16 -7.92 -23.46
C MET A 181 21.44 -8.44 -24.71
N THR A 182 20.14 -8.17 -24.86
CA THR A 182 19.37 -8.60 -26.03
C THR A 182 19.86 -7.96 -27.33
N THR A 183 20.25 -6.68 -27.30
CA THR A 183 20.86 -5.98 -28.44
C THR A 183 22.16 -6.68 -28.88
N THR A 184 22.99 -7.08 -27.91
CA THR A 184 24.22 -7.85 -28.18
C THR A 184 23.94 -9.18 -28.86
N ILE A 185 22.90 -9.90 -28.41
CA ILE A 185 22.49 -11.16 -29.05
C ILE A 185 22.07 -10.93 -30.50
N PHE A 186 21.32 -9.87 -30.80
CA PHE A 186 20.90 -9.56 -32.17
C PHE A 186 22.07 -9.22 -33.10
N VAL A 187 23.07 -8.50 -32.60
CA VAL A 187 24.21 -8.02 -33.42
C VAL A 187 25.24 -9.10 -33.65
N HIS A 188 25.49 -9.96 -32.67
CA HIS A 188 26.63 -10.91 -32.70
C HIS A 188 26.24 -12.36 -33.01
N SER A 189 24.97 -12.64 -33.31
CA SER A 189 24.55 -13.99 -33.64
C SER A 189 24.72 -14.24 -35.15
N PRO A 190 25.77 -14.92 -35.61
CA PRO A 190 25.97 -15.25 -37.02
C PRO A 190 25.09 -16.42 -37.49
N HIS A 191 24.22 -16.89 -36.64
CA HIS A 191 23.38 -18.03 -36.96
C HIS A 191 22.24 -17.57 -37.88
N SER A 192 22.11 -18.28 -39.01
CA SER A 192 20.95 -18.23 -39.91
C SER A 192 19.69 -18.53 -39.09
N HIS A 193 19.21 -17.54 -38.37
CA HIS A 193 18.01 -17.70 -37.56
C HIS A 193 16.81 -17.79 -38.48
N ASN A 194 16.12 -18.90 -38.38
CA ASN A 194 14.76 -19.00 -38.82
C ASN A 194 13.96 -17.86 -38.22
N ASN A 195 13.04 -17.22 -38.96
CA ASN A 195 12.28 -16.01 -38.51
C ASN A 195 11.68 -16.11 -37.09
N ASN A 196 11.41 -17.32 -36.62
CA ASN A 196 10.81 -17.59 -35.31
C ASN A 196 11.71 -17.21 -34.11
N HIS A 197 13.03 -17.19 -34.28
CA HIS A 197 13.97 -16.85 -33.18
C HIS A 197 13.92 -15.37 -32.81
N SER A 198 13.91 -14.52 -33.84
CA SER A 198 13.76 -13.08 -33.65
C SER A 198 12.40 -12.74 -33.04
N ILE A 199 11.34 -13.46 -33.43
CA ILE A 199 9.99 -13.26 -32.93
C ILE A 199 9.92 -13.55 -31.42
N TRP A 200 10.50 -14.66 -30.95
CA TRP A 200 10.49 -14.99 -29.52
C TRP A 200 11.16 -13.89 -28.69
N LEU A 201 12.38 -13.47 -29.05
CA LEU A 201 13.10 -12.44 -28.33
C LEU A 201 12.39 -11.08 -28.40
N MET A 202 11.80 -10.74 -29.55
CA MET A 202 10.98 -9.53 -29.71
C MET A 202 9.73 -9.58 -28.83
N CYS A 203 9.06 -10.72 -28.69
CA CYS A 203 7.92 -10.91 -27.78
C CYS A 203 8.33 -10.70 -26.32
N VAL A 204 9.49 -11.25 -25.90
CA VAL A 204 10.02 -11.08 -24.57
C VAL A 204 10.36 -9.59 -24.33
N CYS A 205 11.14 -8.97 -25.24
CA CYS A 205 11.52 -7.56 -25.13
C CYS A 205 10.27 -6.64 -25.12
N GLY A 206 9.31 -6.90 -25.99
CA GLY A 206 8.07 -6.14 -26.10
C GLY A 206 7.17 -6.23 -24.86
N SER A 207 7.32 -7.30 -24.07
CA SER A 207 6.62 -7.48 -22.80
C SER A 207 7.34 -6.85 -21.62
N LEU A 208 8.65 -6.58 -21.73
CA LEU A 208 9.47 -5.97 -20.69
C LEU A 208 9.58 -4.44 -20.88
N ILE A 209 8.41 -3.78 -20.82
CA ILE A 209 8.33 -2.31 -21.02
C ILE A 209 8.50 -1.55 -19.69
N ARG A 210 8.16 -2.20 -18.58
CA ARG A 210 8.16 -1.59 -17.24
C ARG A 210 8.95 -2.45 -16.26
N PRO A 211 9.58 -1.85 -15.23
CA PRO A 211 10.31 -2.58 -14.20
C PRO A 211 9.56 -3.74 -13.57
N ALA A 212 8.29 -3.57 -13.25
CA ALA A 212 7.45 -4.63 -12.68
C ALA A 212 7.38 -5.91 -13.54
N ALA A 213 7.60 -5.80 -14.85
CA ALA A 213 7.61 -6.96 -15.74
C ALA A 213 8.80 -7.89 -15.48
N LEU A 214 9.91 -7.40 -14.91
CA LEU A 214 11.06 -8.21 -14.52
C LEU A 214 10.68 -9.27 -13.48
N LEU A 215 9.75 -8.96 -12.58
CA LEU A 215 9.22 -9.90 -11.58
C LEU A 215 8.43 -11.06 -12.21
N LYS A 216 7.97 -10.88 -13.44
CA LYS A 216 7.18 -11.86 -14.21
C LYS A 216 7.96 -12.44 -15.39
N LEU A 217 9.30 -12.27 -15.43
CA LEU A 217 10.14 -12.66 -16.57
C LEU A 217 9.96 -14.12 -16.98
N HIS A 218 9.87 -15.04 -16.02
CA HIS A 218 9.66 -16.46 -16.31
C HIS A 218 8.34 -16.69 -17.06
N SER A 219 7.25 -16.16 -16.57
CA SER A 219 5.94 -16.30 -17.23
C SER A 219 5.85 -15.60 -18.59
N ILE A 220 6.59 -14.50 -18.76
CA ILE A 220 6.74 -13.82 -20.06
C ILE A 220 7.48 -14.70 -21.06
N CYS A 221 8.60 -15.33 -20.66
CA CYS A 221 9.34 -16.27 -21.49
C CYS A 221 8.50 -17.49 -21.88
N ASP A 222 7.72 -18.03 -20.95
CA ASP A 222 6.82 -19.16 -21.24
C ASP A 222 5.69 -18.76 -22.20
N ALA A 223 5.12 -17.59 -22.04
CA ALA A 223 4.10 -17.08 -22.95
C ALA A 223 4.67 -16.86 -24.36
N ALA A 224 5.85 -16.26 -24.48
CA ALA A 224 6.55 -16.09 -25.76
C ALA A 224 6.88 -17.44 -26.41
N THR A 225 7.29 -18.45 -25.62
CA THR A 225 7.58 -19.81 -26.12
C THR A 225 6.33 -20.47 -26.69
N ARG A 226 5.19 -20.34 -26.02
CA ARG A 226 3.90 -20.84 -26.53
C ARG A 226 3.48 -20.15 -27.84
N ALA A 227 3.65 -18.82 -27.89
CA ALA A 227 3.31 -18.02 -29.08
C ALA A 227 4.15 -18.39 -30.32
N CYS A 228 5.38 -18.85 -30.11
CA CYS A 228 6.30 -19.29 -31.18
C CYS A 228 6.21 -20.82 -31.45
N ASN A 229 5.14 -21.50 -31.06
CA ASN A 229 4.94 -22.95 -31.25
C ASN A 229 6.14 -23.78 -30.74
N SER A 230 6.76 -23.36 -29.64
CA SER A 230 7.93 -23.98 -29.01
C SER A 230 9.23 -23.99 -29.87
N GLU A 231 9.24 -23.36 -31.02
CA GLU A 231 10.45 -23.20 -31.85
C GLU A 231 11.26 -21.98 -31.35
N VAL A 232 12.04 -22.22 -30.30
CA VAL A 232 12.89 -21.16 -29.68
C VAL A 232 14.37 -21.50 -29.86
N CYS A 233 15.18 -20.52 -30.26
CA CYS A 233 16.62 -20.69 -30.34
C CYS A 233 17.21 -21.02 -28.97
N PHE A 234 17.90 -22.14 -28.88
CA PHE A 234 18.59 -22.56 -27.66
C PHE A 234 19.52 -21.49 -27.09
N TYR A 235 20.28 -20.82 -27.96
CA TYR A 235 21.23 -19.77 -27.53
C TYR A 235 20.51 -18.53 -26.98
N CYS A 236 19.45 -18.05 -27.65
CA CYS A 236 18.68 -16.92 -27.18
C CYS A 236 18.03 -17.21 -25.81
N LYS A 237 17.42 -18.40 -25.69
CA LYS A 237 16.81 -18.83 -24.43
C LYS A 237 17.86 -18.95 -23.33
N ARG A 238 18.97 -19.59 -23.60
CA ARG A 238 20.08 -19.76 -22.65
C ARG A 238 20.64 -18.39 -22.19
N SER A 239 20.86 -17.47 -23.12
CA SER A 239 21.34 -16.13 -22.74
C SER A 239 20.37 -15.37 -21.83
N VAL A 240 19.05 -15.50 -22.04
CA VAL A 240 18.04 -14.92 -21.17
C VAL A 240 18.02 -15.62 -19.81
N ASP A 241 18.13 -16.95 -19.80
CA ASP A 241 18.21 -17.74 -18.55
C ASP A 241 19.48 -17.41 -17.77
N ASP A 242 20.65 -17.33 -18.41
CA ASP A 242 21.92 -16.97 -17.78
C ASP A 242 21.87 -15.54 -17.20
N TRP A 243 21.26 -14.59 -17.92
CA TRP A 243 21.07 -13.23 -17.43
C TRP A 243 20.11 -13.21 -16.23
N ARG A 244 18.99 -13.94 -16.29
CA ARG A 244 18.02 -14.03 -15.18
C ARG A 244 18.66 -14.60 -13.92
N ASP A 245 19.36 -15.73 -14.05
CA ASP A 245 19.93 -16.46 -12.92
C ASP A 245 21.22 -15.80 -12.38
N GLY A 246 21.88 -14.99 -13.19
CA GLY A 246 23.06 -14.21 -12.85
C GLY A 246 22.72 -12.76 -12.50
N GLU A 247 22.60 -11.92 -13.51
CA GLU A 247 22.58 -10.46 -13.37
C GLU A 247 21.29 -9.95 -12.71
N LEU A 248 20.12 -10.47 -13.12
CA LEU A 248 18.86 -10.08 -12.50
C LEU A 248 18.82 -10.46 -11.01
N LYS A 249 19.14 -11.72 -10.70
CA LYS A 249 19.13 -12.20 -9.31
C LYS A 249 20.09 -11.42 -8.42
N GLN A 250 21.34 -11.27 -8.86
CA GLN A 250 22.34 -10.50 -8.12
C GLN A 250 21.98 -9.01 -8.02
N GLY A 251 21.40 -8.44 -9.07
CA GLY A 251 20.90 -7.08 -9.07
C GLY A 251 19.82 -6.87 -8.02
N MET A 252 18.83 -7.77 -7.98
CA MET A 252 17.76 -7.73 -6.97
C MET A 252 18.29 -7.88 -5.53
N GLU A 253 19.28 -8.76 -5.31
CA GLU A 253 19.91 -8.95 -3.99
C GLU A 253 20.71 -7.70 -3.52
N ARG A 254 21.23 -6.89 -4.45
CA ARG A 254 21.98 -5.66 -4.15
C ARG A 254 21.11 -4.42 -4.07
N MET A 255 19.85 -4.50 -4.48
CA MET A 255 18.95 -3.35 -4.45
C MET A 255 18.72 -2.88 -3.03
N LYS A 256 18.80 -1.57 -2.87
CA LYS A 256 18.35 -0.93 -1.65
C LYS A 256 16.83 -0.90 -1.65
N LYS A 257 16.24 -1.23 -0.53
CA LYS A 257 14.80 -1.13 -0.30
C LYS A 257 14.35 0.33 -0.27
N LEU A 258 13.08 0.57 -0.51
CA LEU A 258 12.51 1.92 -0.48
C LEU A 258 12.76 2.61 0.86
N SER A 259 12.65 1.87 1.97
CA SER A 259 12.95 2.33 3.33
C SER A 259 14.34 2.93 3.52
N ASN A 260 15.32 2.56 2.67
CA ASN A 260 16.68 3.11 2.73
C ASN A 260 16.84 4.48 2.06
N PHE A 261 15.81 4.99 1.41
CA PHE A 261 15.83 6.28 0.71
C PHE A 261 15.00 7.37 1.42
N LEU A 262 14.20 6.96 2.39
CA LEU A 262 13.43 7.84 3.26
C LEU A 262 14.25 8.26 4.48
#